data_26b5275a903147d9ba82594011990725
#
_entry.id   26b5275a903147d9ba82594011990725
#
_cell.length_a   1.000
_cell.length_b   1.000
_cell.length_c   1.000
_cell.angle_alpha   90.00
_cell.angle_beta   90.00
_cell.angle_gamma   90.00
#
_symmetry.space_group_name_H-M   'P 1'
#
loop_
_entity.id
_entity.type
_entity.pdbx_description
1 polymer ?
#
loop_
_entity_poly.entity_id
_entity_poly.type
_entity_poly.pdbx_seq_one_letter_code
_entity_poly.pdbx_strand_id
1 'polypeptide(L)'
;MICYFDTSMVIKLLVDDEDVRDHADRLWRVATSVVCAEIGYVEARAALAGVRRSGRLSARAFSTAKRELDRLWEQLAVVVVDTTLVRAAAEYAETASLRGYDAVHLAAARRSGADVLVTSDRQLASAALIHGFAVAGAGAQPVGTAPK
;
A
#
# COMPACT_ATOMS: atom_id res chain seq x y z
N MET A 1 15.81 -2.05 5.54
CA MET A 1 14.42 -1.71 5.89
C MET A 1 13.48 -2.23 4.83
N ILE A 2 12.55 -3.07 5.22
CA ILE A 2 11.52 -3.62 4.33
C ILE A 2 10.28 -2.75 4.45
N CYS A 3 9.82 -2.16 3.35
CA CYS A 3 8.63 -1.34 3.29
C CYS A 3 7.50 -2.08 2.59
N TYR A 4 6.38 -2.27 3.28
CA TYR A 4 5.16 -2.78 2.68
C TYR A 4 4.34 -1.60 2.15
N PHE A 5 4.10 -1.56 0.86
CA PHE A 5 3.22 -0.57 0.22
C PHE A 5 1.85 -1.19 0.01
N ASP A 6 0.82 -0.59 0.58
CA ASP A 6 -0.53 -0.95 0.18
C ASP A 6 -0.86 -0.34 -1.19
N THR A 7 -1.99 -0.73 -1.74
CA THR A 7 -2.40 -0.29 -3.07
C THR A 7 -2.55 1.24 -3.17
N SER A 8 -3.00 1.90 -2.09
CA SER A 8 -3.16 3.35 -2.08
C SER A 8 -1.86 4.09 -2.37
N MET A 9 -0.75 3.58 -1.85
CA MET A 9 0.57 4.18 -2.06
C MET A 9 1.17 3.82 -3.42
N VAL A 10 0.91 2.61 -3.93
CA VAL A 10 1.29 2.25 -5.31
C VAL A 10 0.62 3.18 -6.32
N ILE A 11 -0.66 3.47 -6.15
CA ILE A 11 -1.40 4.41 -7.01
C ILE A 11 -0.80 5.82 -6.95
N LYS A 12 -0.35 6.28 -5.80
CA LYS A 12 0.29 7.59 -5.63
C LYS A 12 1.56 7.76 -6.45
N LEU A 13 2.29 6.67 -6.67
CA LEU A 13 3.45 6.67 -7.56
C LEU A 13 3.07 6.87 -9.04
N LEU A 14 1.82 6.60 -9.41
CA LEU A 14 1.37 6.56 -10.80
C LEU A 14 0.57 7.78 -11.24
N VAL A 15 -0.30 8.33 -10.39
CA VAL A 15 -1.35 9.29 -10.80
C VAL A 15 -1.60 10.45 -9.85
N ASP A 16 -0.85 10.60 -8.77
CA ASP A 16 -1.12 11.64 -7.78
C ASP A 16 -0.29 12.91 -7.99
N ASP A 17 -0.61 13.95 -7.22
CA ASP A 17 0.12 15.20 -7.27
C ASP A 17 1.60 15.01 -6.86
N GLU A 18 2.44 15.99 -7.23
CA GLU A 18 3.89 15.89 -7.10
C GLU A 18 4.35 15.68 -5.66
N ASP A 19 3.74 16.36 -4.68
CA ASP A 19 4.18 16.30 -3.28
C ASP A 19 3.98 14.91 -2.68
N VAL A 20 2.84 14.28 -2.93
CA VAL A 20 2.53 12.94 -2.42
C VAL A 20 3.35 11.89 -3.16
N ARG A 21 3.50 12.06 -4.46
CA ARG A 21 4.34 11.20 -5.30
C ARG A 21 5.79 11.24 -4.83
N ASP A 22 6.34 12.41 -4.58
CA ASP A 22 7.71 12.60 -4.09
C ASP A 22 7.95 11.92 -2.75
N HIS A 23 6.97 11.96 -1.86
CA HIS A 23 7.05 11.25 -0.58
C HIS A 23 7.08 9.73 -0.77
N ALA A 24 6.19 9.19 -1.61
CA ALA A 24 6.17 7.78 -1.94
C ALA A 24 7.48 7.32 -2.64
N ASP A 25 7.97 8.12 -3.57
CA ASP A 25 9.24 7.88 -4.26
C ASP A 25 10.43 7.84 -3.29
N ARG A 26 10.49 8.75 -2.33
CA ARG A 26 11.56 8.76 -1.31
C ARG A 26 11.53 7.48 -0.48
N LEU A 27 10.36 7.05 -0.03
CA LEU A 27 10.22 5.80 0.73
C LEU A 27 10.62 4.58 -0.10
N TRP A 28 10.21 4.56 -1.35
CA TRP A 28 10.60 3.50 -2.28
C TRP A 28 12.11 3.38 -2.43
N ARG A 29 12.80 4.51 -2.60
CA ARG A 29 14.27 4.54 -2.83
C ARG A 29 15.09 4.17 -1.60
N VAL A 30 14.64 4.48 -0.40
CA VAL A 30 15.37 4.16 0.83
C VAL A 30 15.11 2.74 1.32
N ALA A 31 14.06 2.08 0.83
CA ALA A 31 13.77 0.70 1.18
C ALA A 31 14.81 -0.25 0.61
N THR A 32 15.21 -1.23 1.41
CA THR A 32 16.03 -2.35 0.93
C THR A 32 15.19 -3.29 0.07
N SER A 33 13.90 -3.41 0.40
CA SER A 33 12.90 -4.15 -0.36
C SER A 33 11.55 -3.48 -0.21
N VAL A 34 10.82 -3.38 -1.31
CA VAL A 34 9.42 -2.95 -1.33
C VAL A 34 8.55 -4.18 -1.57
N VAL A 35 7.52 -4.31 -0.78
CA VAL A 35 6.64 -5.50 -0.76
C VAL A 35 5.20 -5.07 -0.93
N CYS A 36 4.41 -5.85 -1.64
CA CYS A 36 2.96 -5.70 -1.73
C CYS A 36 2.28 -7.08 -1.82
N ALA A 37 1.04 -7.17 -1.38
CA ALA A 37 0.24 -8.38 -1.60
C ALA A 37 -0.15 -8.50 -3.09
N GLU A 38 -0.27 -9.72 -3.55
CA GLU A 38 -0.66 -10.07 -4.92
C GLU A 38 -1.95 -9.37 -5.38
N ILE A 39 -2.94 -9.21 -4.48
CA ILE A 39 -4.18 -8.49 -4.78
C ILE A 39 -3.97 -7.01 -5.10
N GLY A 40 -2.87 -6.43 -4.67
CA GLY A 40 -2.54 -5.03 -4.94
C GLY A 40 -2.50 -4.71 -6.44
N TYR A 41 -2.14 -5.67 -7.28
CA TYR A 41 -2.13 -5.47 -8.72
C TYR A 41 -3.55 -5.24 -9.29
N VAL A 42 -4.50 -6.11 -8.95
CA VAL A 42 -5.88 -5.96 -9.44
C VAL A 42 -6.56 -4.74 -8.83
N GLU A 43 -6.28 -4.43 -7.57
CA GLU A 43 -6.78 -3.20 -6.93
C GLU A 43 -6.24 -1.95 -7.63
N ALA A 44 -4.95 -1.92 -7.96
CA ALA A 44 -4.33 -0.82 -8.69
C ALA A 44 -4.94 -0.65 -10.09
N ARG A 45 -5.13 -1.74 -10.83
CA ARG A 45 -5.80 -1.71 -12.14
C ARG A 45 -7.23 -1.19 -12.03
N ALA A 46 -7.99 -1.62 -11.02
CA ALA A 46 -9.35 -1.14 -10.77
C ALA A 46 -9.37 0.35 -10.43
N ALA A 47 -8.44 0.82 -9.59
CA ALA A 47 -8.32 2.23 -9.23
C ALA A 47 -7.98 3.11 -10.44
N LEU A 48 -7.03 2.71 -11.27
CA LEU A 48 -6.69 3.41 -12.52
C LEU A 48 -7.87 3.50 -13.47
N ALA A 49 -8.62 2.41 -13.63
CA ALA A 49 -9.83 2.38 -14.44
C ALA A 49 -10.90 3.34 -13.90
N GLY A 50 -11.04 3.45 -12.58
CA GLY A 50 -11.93 4.41 -11.92
C GLY A 50 -11.54 5.85 -12.21
N VAL A 51 -10.26 6.19 -12.12
CA VAL A 51 -9.73 7.51 -12.47
C VAL A 51 -9.96 7.84 -13.95
N ARG A 52 -9.80 6.86 -14.82
CA ARG A 52 -10.10 7.02 -16.25
C ARG A 52 -11.59 7.31 -16.50
N ARG A 53 -12.49 6.56 -15.87
CA ARG A 53 -13.94 6.77 -15.99
C ARG A 53 -14.39 8.13 -15.46
N SER A 54 -13.71 8.66 -14.44
CA SER A 54 -14.01 10.00 -13.89
C SER A 54 -13.56 11.15 -14.81
N GLY A 55 -12.83 10.87 -15.88
CA GLY A 55 -12.30 11.86 -16.82
C GLY A 55 -11.00 12.52 -16.40
N ARG A 56 -10.41 12.13 -15.26
CA ARG A 56 -9.13 12.70 -14.77
C ARG A 56 -7.89 12.16 -15.48
N LEU A 57 -8.02 11.06 -16.22
CA LEU A 57 -6.97 10.53 -17.08
C LEU A 57 -7.45 10.43 -18.53
N SER A 58 -6.63 10.91 -19.47
CA SER A 58 -6.82 10.62 -20.89
C SER A 58 -6.59 9.14 -21.19
N ALA A 59 -7.05 8.65 -22.34
CA ALA A 59 -6.78 7.29 -22.77
C ALA A 59 -5.27 6.99 -22.86
N ARG A 60 -4.50 7.97 -23.32
CA ARG A 60 -3.03 7.87 -23.42
C ARG A 60 -2.36 7.81 -22.04
N ALA A 61 -2.75 8.69 -21.13
CA ALA A 61 -2.24 8.71 -19.74
C ALA A 61 -2.61 7.42 -19.00
N PHE A 62 -3.81 6.90 -19.21
CA PHE A 62 -4.23 5.62 -18.65
C PHE A 62 -3.37 4.45 -19.16
N SER A 63 -3.10 4.40 -20.47
CA SER A 63 -2.22 3.37 -21.04
C SER A 63 -0.79 3.47 -20.49
N THR A 64 -0.27 4.69 -20.33
CA THR A 64 1.05 4.93 -19.73
C THR A 64 1.09 4.49 -18.28
N ALA A 65 0.08 4.83 -17.47
CA ALA A 65 -0.01 4.43 -16.07
C ALA A 65 -0.05 2.91 -15.91
N LYS A 66 -0.75 2.19 -16.77
CA LYS A 66 -0.74 0.72 -16.76
C LYS A 66 0.65 0.13 -17.02
N ARG A 67 1.39 0.66 -17.98
CA ARG A 67 2.76 0.22 -18.26
C ARG A 67 3.72 0.53 -17.10
N GLU A 68 3.55 1.69 -16.47
CA GLU A 68 4.33 2.05 -15.27
C GLU A 68 4.02 1.12 -14.11
N LEU A 69 2.75 0.77 -13.90
CA LEU A 69 2.35 -0.22 -12.89
C LEU A 69 3.06 -1.56 -13.13
N ASP A 70 3.08 -2.06 -14.38
CA ASP A 70 3.74 -3.32 -14.71
C ASP A 70 5.25 -3.27 -14.37
N ARG A 71 5.91 -2.15 -14.67
CA ARG A 71 7.34 -1.94 -14.35
C ARG A 71 7.58 -1.88 -12.84
N LEU A 72 6.72 -1.20 -12.09
CA LEU A 72 6.82 -1.16 -10.62
C LEU A 72 6.60 -2.57 -10.04
N TRP A 73 5.63 -3.30 -10.59
CA TRP A 73 5.30 -4.64 -10.11
C TRP A 73 6.44 -5.63 -10.29
N GLU A 74 7.24 -5.49 -11.36
CA GLU A 74 8.44 -6.29 -11.58
C GLU A 74 9.57 -6.01 -10.55
N GLN A 75 9.55 -4.85 -9.90
CA GLN A 75 10.57 -4.43 -8.96
C GLN A 75 10.26 -4.77 -7.51
N LEU A 76 9.01 -5.04 -7.17
CA LEU A 76 8.63 -5.35 -5.80
C LEU A 76 8.54 -6.85 -5.53
N ALA A 77 8.69 -7.20 -4.25
CA ALA A 77 8.45 -8.55 -3.79
C ALA A 77 6.93 -8.74 -3.55
N VAL A 78 6.36 -9.75 -4.19
CA VAL A 78 4.92 -10.02 -4.11
C VAL A 78 4.66 -11.08 -3.04
N VAL A 79 3.78 -10.77 -2.10
CA VAL A 79 3.26 -11.74 -1.14
C VAL A 79 2.03 -12.43 -1.74
N VAL A 80 2.13 -13.74 -1.92
CA VAL A 80 1.03 -14.57 -2.44
C VAL A 80 -0.11 -14.64 -1.42
N VAL A 81 -1.33 -14.47 -1.90
CA VAL A 81 -2.54 -14.54 -1.07
C VAL A 81 -3.07 -15.97 -1.07
N ASP A 82 -2.47 -16.79 -0.22
CA ASP A 82 -2.89 -18.18 -0.02
C ASP A 82 -3.94 -18.32 1.10
N THR A 83 -4.44 -19.52 1.29
CA THR A 83 -5.48 -19.82 2.28
C THR A 83 -5.03 -19.47 3.70
N THR A 84 -3.78 -19.70 4.05
CA THR A 84 -3.24 -19.37 5.39
C THR A 84 -3.26 -17.86 5.62
N LEU A 85 -2.87 -17.08 4.63
CA LEU A 85 -2.91 -15.62 4.72
C LEU A 85 -4.34 -15.09 4.80
N VAL A 86 -5.26 -15.65 4.03
CA VAL A 86 -6.68 -15.26 4.07
C VAL A 86 -7.27 -15.50 5.46
N ARG A 87 -6.94 -16.61 6.09
CA ARG A 87 -7.40 -16.90 7.47
C ARG A 87 -6.81 -15.93 8.49
N ALA A 88 -5.53 -15.60 8.40
CA ALA A 88 -4.90 -14.58 9.24
C ALA A 88 -5.53 -13.20 9.03
N ALA A 89 -5.83 -12.85 7.78
CA ALA A 89 -6.54 -11.62 7.45
C ALA A 89 -7.95 -11.57 8.05
N ALA A 90 -8.67 -12.69 8.06
CA ALA A 90 -10.00 -12.76 8.68
C ALA A 90 -9.97 -12.40 10.18
N GLU A 91 -8.96 -12.84 10.91
CA GLU A 91 -8.77 -12.45 12.31
C GLU A 91 -8.52 -10.94 12.47
N TYR A 92 -7.69 -10.34 11.61
CA TYR A 92 -7.49 -8.88 11.61
C TYR A 92 -8.76 -8.11 11.23
N ALA A 93 -9.55 -8.62 10.29
CA ALA A 93 -10.81 -7.99 9.91
C ALA A 93 -11.77 -7.92 11.11
N GLU A 94 -11.85 -8.97 11.91
CA GLU A 94 -12.69 -9.02 13.11
C GLU A 94 -12.13 -8.16 14.25
N THR A 95 -10.84 -8.29 14.58
CA THR A 95 -10.25 -7.65 15.77
C THR A 95 -9.88 -6.19 15.55
N ALA A 96 -9.55 -5.79 14.34
CA ALA A 96 -9.16 -4.41 13.99
C ALA A 96 -10.25 -3.67 13.21
N SER A 97 -11.41 -4.25 13.03
CA SER A 97 -12.54 -3.65 12.29
C SER A 97 -12.15 -3.18 10.88
N LEU A 98 -11.30 -3.96 10.21
CA LEU A 98 -10.85 -3.66 8.85
C LEU A 98 -11.77 -4.30 7.81
N ARG A 99 -11.89 -3.62 6.67
CA ARG A 99 -12.45 -4.24 5.46
C ARG A 99 -11.55 -5.38 5.00
N GLY A 100 -12.14 -6.38 4.31
CA GLY A 100 -11.43 -7.60 3.93
C GLY A 100 -10.10 -7.36 3.21
N TYR A 101 -10.06 -6.45 2.25
CA TYR A 101 -8.83 -6.16 1.50
C TYR A 101 -7.76 -5.46 2.36
N ASP A 102 -8.15 -4.55 3.25
CA ASP A 102 -7.24 -3.89 4.17
C ASP A 102 -6.65 -4.91 5.18
N ALA A 103 -7.46 -5.85 5.63
CA ALA A 103 -7.02 -6.95 6.47
C ALA A 103 -6.01 -7.87 5.76
N VAL A 104 -6.21 -8.13 4.47
CA VAL A 104 -5.25 -8.88 3.65
C VAL A 104 -3.92 -8.13 3.56
N HIS A 105 -3.92 -6.82 3.36
CA HIS A 105 -2.70 -6.02 3.34
C HIS A 105 -1.97 -6.06 4.69
N LEU A 106 -2.68 -5.96 5.81
CA LEU A 106 -2.06 -6.04 7.12
C LEU A 106 -1.43 -7.43 7.38
N ALA A 107 -2.13 -8.50 7.02
CA ALA A 107 -1.63 -9.86 7.12
C ALA A 107 -0.40 -10.10 6.22
N ALA A 108 -0.43 -9.56 5.00
CA ALA A 108 0.70 -9.65 4.07
C ALA A 108 1.93 -8.87 4.55
N ALA A 109 1.73 -7.68 5.13
CA ALA A 109 2.79 -6.91 5.75
C ALA A 109 3.44 -7.70 6.89
N ARG A 110 2.65 -8.33 7.72
CA ARG A 110 3.16 -9.19 8.81
C ARG A 110 3.96 -10.36 8.28
N ARG A 111 3.44 -11.08 7.30
CA ARG A 111 4.10 -12.25 6.69
C ARG A 111 5.43 -11.88 6.03
N SER A 112 5.51 -10.73 5.41
CA SER A 112 6.73 -10.27 4.73
C SER A 112 7.84 -9.84 5.68
N GLY A 113 7.56 -9.69 6.97
CA GLY A 113 8.50 -9.14 7.93
C GLY A 113 8.77 -7.66 7.72
N ALA A 114 7.80 -6.91 7.18
CA ALA A 114 7.97 -5.49 6.93
C ALA A 114 8.23 -4.70 8.21
N ASP A 115 9.18 -3.79 8.12
CA ASP A 115 9.50 -2.85 9.21
C ASP A 115 8.52 -1.67 9.21
N VAL A 116 8.11 -1.24 8.03
CA VAL A 116 7.23 -0.08 7.82
C VAL A 116 6.08 -0.46 6.91
N LEU A 117 4.85 -0.14 7.32
CA LEU A 117 3.67 -0.20 6.47
C LEU A 117 3.40 1.20 5.91
N VAL A 118 3.38 1.32 4.61
CA VAL A 118 3.21 2.59 3.89
C VAL A 118 1.81 2.64 3.30
N THR A 119 0.98 3.54 3.82
CA THR A 119 -0.43 3.66 3.43
C THR A 119 -0.93 5.09 3.52
N SER A 120 -1.90 5.45 2.69
CA SER A 120 -2.68 6.68 2.84
C SER A 120 -4.05 6.45 3.50
N ASP A 121 -4.40 5.21 3.79
CA ASP A 121 -5.65 4.86 4.47
C ASP A 121 -5.49 4.99 5.98
N ARG A 122 -6.29 5.86 6.60
CA ARG A 122 -6.20 6.14 8.05
C ARG A 122 -6.58 4.94 8.91
N GLN A 123 -7.55 4.16 8.48
CA GLN A 123 -8.02 3.00 9.24
C GLN A 123 -6.98 1.89 9.23
N LEU A 124 -6.37 1.62 8.08
CA LEU A 124 -5.26 0.67 7.97
C LEU A 124 -4.03 1.16 8.76
N ALA A 125 -3.71 2.45 8.69
CA ALA A 125 -2.62 3.04 9.45
C ALA A 125 -2.81 2.85 10.97
N SER A 126 -4.00 3.13 11.47
CA SER A 126 -4.33 2.95 12.90
C SER A 126 -4.19 1.49 13.33
N ALA A 127 -4.71 0.57 12.54
CA ALA A 127 -4.60 -0.87 12.83
C ALA A 127 -3.13 -1.34 12.80
N ALA A 128 -2.34 -0.87 11.85
CA ALA A 128 -0.93 -1.21 11.76
C ALA A 128 -0.13 -0.73 12.97
N LEU A 129 -0.38 0.49 13.46
CA LEU A 129 0.24 1.01 14.68
C LEU A 129 -0.10 0.15 15.91
N ILE A 130 -1.36 -0.23 16.08
CA ILE A 130 -1.81 -1.09 17.19
C ILE A 130 -1.08 -2.46 17.14
N HIS A 131 -0.82 -2.95 15.93
CA HIS A 131 -0.12 -4.22 15.72
C HIS A 131 1.41 -4.09 15.65
N GLY A 132 1.97 -2.95 16.04
CA GLY A 132 3.41 -2.78 16.24
C GLY A 132 4.21 -2.41 14.99
N PHE A 133 3.56 -2.03 13.88
CA PHE A 133 4.26 -1.50 12.71
C PHE A 133 4.63 -0.03 12.91
N ALA A 134 5.78 0.36 12.38
CA ALA A 134 5.99 1.75 12.01
C ALA A 134 5.12 2.04 10.77
N VAL A 135 4.54 3.23 10.69
CA VAL A 135 3.64 3.63 9.59
C VAL A 135 4.15 4.89 8.94
N ALA A 136 4.12 4.93 7.61
CA ALA A 136 4.42 6.10 6.80
C ALA A 136 3.36 6.29 5.71
N GLY A 137 3.28 7.47 5.12
CA GLY A 137 2.35 7.82 4.03
C GLY A 137 1.54 9.08 4.33
N ALA A 138 0.70 9.49 3.37
CA ALA A 138 -0.10 10.71 3.42
C ALA A 138 -1.30 10.56 4.37
N GLY A 139 -1.11 10.53 5.64
CA GLY A 139 -2.15 10.34 6.66
C GLY A 139 -1.57 9.84 7.97
N ALA A 140 -0.32 9.40 7.97
CA ALA A 140 0.42 9.15 9.18
C ALA A 140 0.75 10.50 9.83
N GLN A 141 0.16 10.79 10.97
CA GLN A 141 0.71 11.86 11.81
C GLN A 141 2.13 11.45 12.21
N PRO A 142 3.09 12.39 12.23
CA PRO A 142 4.40 12.08 12.78
C PRO A 142 4.19 11.54 14.18
N VAL A 143 4.78 10.38 14.46
CA VAL A 143 4.78 9.79 15.80
C VAL A 143 5.38 10.87 16.70
N GLY A 144 4.53 11.47 17.54
CA GLY A 144 4.99 12.40 18.54
C GLY A 144 6.05 11.69 19.38
N THR A 145 7.26 12.26 19.43
CA THR A 145 8.26 11.85 20.40
C THR A 145 7.61 11.93 21.77
N ALA A 146 7.52 10.80 22.43
CA ALA A 146 7.04 10.76 23.80
C ALA A 146 7.79 11.80 24.62
N PRO A 147 7.12 12.62 25.43
CA PRO A 147 7.82 13.55 26.34
C PRO A 147 8.71 12.74 27.25
N LYS A 148 9.95 13.16 27.38
CA LYS A 148 10.90 12.60 28.35
C LYS A 148 10.40 12.80 29.78
#